data_e5306fec7f7af8d675e3183854aefe27
#
_entry.id   e5306fec7f7af8d675e3183854aefe27
#
_cell.length_a   1.000
_cell.length_b   1.000
_cell.length_c   1.000
_cell.angle_alpha   90.00
_cell.angle_beta   90.00
_cell.angle_gamma   90.00
#
_symmetry.space_group_name_H-M   'P 1'
#
loop_
_entity.id
_entity.type
_entity.pdbx_description
1 polymer ?
#
loop_
_entity_poly.entity_id
_entity_poly.type
_entity_poly.pdbx_seq_one_letter_code
_entity_poly.pdbx_strand_id
1 'polypeptide(L)'
;FNCYTKRETCAQVYNLWITRINYVLLEDKMKITILSVGKLKEKYWKQAIAEYEKRLGPYTKIELIEVPDEKAPENMSDKEIEQVKEKEGQRLLNKIKPQSTVITLEIKGKMLSSEGLAKELQTRMTQGQSDFTFVIGGSNGLHQDVLQRSNYALSFSNMTFPHQMIRVILIEQIYRAFKIMRGEAVSYTHLRAHETPEH
;
A
#
# COMPACT_ATOMS: atom_id res chain seq x y z
N PHE A 1 -37.44 32.82 14.89
CA PHE A 1 -36.83 31.65 15.47
C PHE A 1 -36.26 30.79 14.38
N ASN A 2 -35.00 30.56 14.45
CA ASN A 2 -33.95 30.07 13.55
C ASN A 2 -34.32 28.78 12.78
N CYS A 3 -34.75 28.91 11.53
CA CYS A 3 -34.94 27.77 10.59
C CYS A 3 -33.71 27.52 9.68
N TYR A 4 -32.65 28.31 9.82
CA TYR A 4 -31.45 28.20 8.94
C TYR A 4 -30.41 27.18 9.39
N THR A 5 -30.33 26.86 10.66
CA THR A 5 -29.31 25.89 11.19
C THR A 5 -29.63 24.42 10.91
N LYS A 6 -30.89 24.06 10.63
CA LYS A 6 -31.27 22.66 10.31
C LYS A 6 -31.03 22.27 8.85
N ARG A 7 -30.97 23.21 7.91
CA ARG A 7 -30.74 22.89 6.48
C ARG A 7 -29.28 22.60 6.18
N GLU A 8 -28.34 23.26 6.83
CA GLU A 8 -26.91 22.99 6.67
C GLU A 8 -26.51 21.61 7.21
N THR A 9 -27.09 21.19 8.34
CA THR A 9 -26.85 19.85 8.89
C THR A 9 -27.42 18.73 8.03
N CYS A 10 -28.60 18.92 7.40
CA CYS A 10 -29.17 17.92 6.48
C CYS A 10 -28.34 17.78 5.20
N ALA A 11 -27.86 18.88 4.63
CA ALA A 11 -27.02 18.83 3.43
C ALA A 11 -25.64 18.19 3.70
N GLN A 12 -25.06 18.47 4.88
CA GLN A 12 -23.82 17.84 5.31
C GLN A 12 -23.98 16.33 5.56
N VAL A 13 -25.06 15.91 6.22
CA VAL A 13 -25.38 14.50 6.45
C VAL A 13 -25.67 13.79 5.13
N TYR A 14 -26.41 14.42 4.22
CA TYR A 14 -26.72 13.87 2.90
C TYR A 14 -25.48 13.73 2.04
N ASN A 15 -24.59 14.73 2.03
CA ASN A 15 -23.31 14.65 1.32
C ASN A 15 -22.39 13.58 1.93
N LEU A 16 -22.33 13.46 3.25
CA LEU A 16 -21.61 12.38 3.94
C LEU A 16 -22.17 11.00 3.57
N TRP A 17 -23.49 10.88 3.44
CA TRP A 17 -24.18 9.63 3.10
C TRP A 17 -23.94 9.24 1.63
N ILE A 18 -24.04 10.17 0.70
CA ILE A 18 -23.71 9.95 -0.74
C ILE A 18 -22.23 9.62 -0.91
N THR A 19 -21.34 10.33 -0.22
CA THR A 19 -19.91 10.05 -0.22
C THR A 19 -19.67 8.63 0.28
N ARG A 20 -20.30 8.21 1.36
CA ARG A 20 -20.17 6.87 1.94
C ARG A 20 -20.72 5.76 1.05
N ILE A 21 -21.86 5.98 0.36
CA ILE A 21 -22.42 5.03 -0.61
C ILE A 21 -21.50 4.91 -1.84
N ASN A 22 -21.01 6.02 -2.36
CA ASN A 22 -20.07 6.01 -3.48
C ASN A 22 -18.75 5.32 -3.10
N TYR A 23 -18.30 5.43 -1.85
CA TYR A 23 -17.15 4.71 -1.32
C TYR A 23 -17.36 3.20 -1.35
N VAL A 24 -18.46 2.70 -0.80
CA VAL A 24 -18.76 1.26 -0.77
C VAL A 24 -18.84 0.69 -2.18
N LEU A 25 -19.43 1.42 -3.12
CA LEU A 25 -19.55 1.00 -4.53
C LEU A 25 -18.20 1.05 -5.30
N LEU A 26 -17.25 1.90 -4.87
CA LEU A 26 -15.91 1.99 -5.46
C LEU A 26 -14.96 0.92 -4.89
N GLU A 27 -15.10 0.57 -3.61
CA GLU A 27 -14.30 -0.46 -2.97
C GLU A 27 -14.53 -1.86 -3.57
N ASP A 28 -15.77 -2.21 -3.92
CA ASP A 28 -16.09 -3.48 -4.58
C ASP A 28 -15.41 -3.69 -5.95
N LYS A 29 -14.90 -2.60 -6.54
CA LYS A 29 -14.16 -2.63 -7.81
C LYS A 29 -12.64 -2.52 -7.65
N MET A 30 -12.15 -2.26 -6.43
CA MET A 30 -10.73 -2.02 -6.21
C MET A 30 -9.95 -3.33 -6.21
N LYS A 31 -8.85 -3.32 -6.94
CA LYS A 31 -7.88 -4.42 -6.95
C LYS A 31 -6.53 -3.92 -6.48
N ILE A 32 -5.93 -4.66 -5.54
CA ILE A 32 -4.56 -4.41 -5.08
C ILE A 32 -3.70 -5.60 -5.42
N THR A 33 -2.59 -5.34 -6.09
CA THR A 33 -1.55 -6.31 -6.38
C THR A 33 -0.30 -5.95 -5.58
N ILE A 34 0.23 -6.87 -4.79
CA ILE A 34 1.56 -6.75 -4.17
C ILE A 34 2.51 -7.61 -5.00
N LEU A 35 3.39 -6.95 -5.74
CA LEU A 35 4.36 -7.56 -6.63
C LEU A 35 5.75 -7.45 -6.01
N SER A 36 6.43 -8.58 -5.79
CA SER A 36 7.68 -8.62 -5.06
C SER A 36 8.70 -9.56 -5.67
N VAL A 37 9.99 -9.21 -5.54
CA VAL A 37 11.11 -10.07 -5.89
C VAL A 37 11.37 -11.07 -4.76
N GLY A 38 11.64 -12.32 -5.13
CA GLY A 38 11.91 -13.43 -4.23
C GLY A 38 10.66 -14.08 -3.65
N LYS A 39 10.80 -15.29 -3.13
CA LYS A 39 9.70 -16.05 -2.52
C LYS A 39 9.68 -15.90 -0.99
N LEU A 40 8.49 -15.93 -0.41
CA LEU A 40 8.35 -16.10 1.03
C LEU A 40 8.78 -17.52 1.41
N LYS A 41 9.85 -17.63 2.19
CA LYS A 41 10.40 -18.94 2.59
C LYS A 41 9.75 -19.41 3.88
N GLU A 42 9.69 -18.55 4.88
CA GLU A 42 9.29 -18.92 6.23
C GLU A 42 7.77 -19.04 6.39
N LYS A 43 7.35 -20.08 7.09
CA LYS A 43 5.94 -20.41 7.32
C LYS A 43 5.19 -19.31 8.07
N TYR A 44 5.85 -18.68 9.06
CA TYR A 44 5.23 -17.63 9.85
C TYR A 44 4.92 -16.35 9.02
N TRP A 45 5.77 -16.01 8.03
CA TRP A 45 5.45 -14.89 7.12
C TRP A 45 4.26 -15.20 6.23
N LYS A 46 4.17 -16.43 5.70
CA LYS A 46 3.01 -16.89 4.91
C LYS A 46 1.73 -16.83 5.73
N GLN A 47 1.79 -17.27 6.99
CA GLN A 47 0.64 -17.23 7.89
C GLN A 47 0.22 -15.80 8.22
N ALA A 48 1.18 -14.89 8.47
CA ALA A 48 0.88 -13.48 8.71
C ALA A 48 0.20 -12.83 7.51
N ILE A 49 0.70 -13.06 6.30
CA ILE A 49 0.07 -12.54 5.08
C ILE A 49 -1.32 -13.11 4.87
N ALA A 50 -1.50 -14.42 5.01
CA ALA A 50 -2.80 -15.08 4.86
C ALA A 50 -3.87 -14.52 5.84
N GLU A 51 -3.46 -14.17 7.05
CA GLU A 51 -4.35 -13.51 8.02
C GLU A 51 -4.81 -12.13 7.53
N TYR A 52 -3.90 -11.32 6.97
CA TYR A 52 -4.26 -10.01 6.42
C TYR A 52 -5.05 -10.12 5.11
N GLU A 53 -4.78 -11.11 4.25
CA GLU A 53 -5.61 -11.39 3.06
C GLU A 53 -7.06 -11.68 3.47
N LYS A 54 -7.25 -12.52 4.50
CA LYS A 54 -8.58 -12.81 5.06
C LYS A 54 -9.26 -11.54 5.58
N ARG A 55 -8.54 -10.69 6.33
CA ARG A 55 -9.07 -9.42 6.85
C ARG A 55 -9.41 -8.42 5.76
N LEU A 56 -8.64 -8.41 4.67
CA LEU A 56 -8.86 -7.52 3.52
C LEU A 56 -10.00 -7.98 2.61
N GLY A 57 -10.37 -9.26 2.62
CA GLY A 57 -11.42 -9.82 1.77
C GLY A 57 -12.72 -9.00 1.71
N PRO A 58 -13.25 -8.46 2.84
CA PRO A 58 -14.45 -7.62 2.84
C PRO A 58 -14.25 -6.22 2.23
N TYR A 59 -13.01 -5.79 1.96
CA TYR A 59 -12.68 -4.42 1.52
C TYR A 59 -12.24 -4.36 0.06
N THR A 60 -11.42 -5.31 -0.37
CA THR A 60 -10.79 -5.28 -1.69
C THR A 60 -10.32 -6.66 -2.13
N LYS A 61 -10.17 -6.81 -3.45
CA LYS A 61 -9.50 -7.99 -4.00
C LYS A 61 -7.99 -7.77 -3.96
N ILE A 62 -7.28 -8.58 -3.14
CA ILE A 62 -5.83 -8.56 -3.07
C ILE A 62 -5.22 -9.74 -3.84
N GLU A 63 -4.10 -9.49 -4.49
CA GLU A 63 -3.31 -10.49 -5.22
C GLU A 63 -1.84 -10.33 -4.87
N LEU A 64 -1.19 -11.42 -4.49
CA LEU A 64 0.24 -11.47 -4.21
C LEU A 64 0.94 -12.17 -5.37
N ILE A 65 1.90 -11.48 -5.99
CA ILE A 65 2.70 -12.00 -7.11
C ILE A 65 4.16 -11.96 -6.72
N GLU A 66 4.81 -13.11 -6.78
CA GLU A 66 6.24 -13.25 -6.52
C GLU A 66 6.97 -13.52 -7.84
N VAL A 67 8.00 -12.74 -8.13
CA VAL A 67 8.94 -13.03 -9.23
C VAL A 67 10.23 -13.62 -8.68
N PRO A 68 10.89 -14.53 -9.40
CA PRO A 68 12.16 -15.11 -8.95
C PRO A 68 13.22 -14.04 -8.74
N ASP A 69 13.95 -14.15 -7.63
CA ASP A 69 15.18 -13.42 -7.37
C ASP A 69 16.35 -13.98 -8.18
N GLU A 70 17.29 -13.12 -8.55
CA GLU A 70 18.57 -13.54 -9.12
C GLU A 70 19.54 -13.91 -7.99
N LYS A 71 20.31 -14.97 -8.21
CA LYS A 71 21.40 -15.33 -7.29
C LYS A 71 22.50 -14.26 -7.36
N ALA A 72 22.71 -13.59 -6.26
CA ALA A 72 23.69 -12.54 -6.12
C ALA A 72 24.83 -13.03 -5.21
N PRO A 73 26.07 -13.26 -5.71
CA PRO A 73 27.25 -13.48 -4.88
C PRO A 73 27.50 -12.27 -3.96
N GLU A 74 28.11 -12.49 -2.79
CA GLU A 74 28.38 -11.41 -1.82
C GLU A 74 29.33 -10.33 -2.34
N ASN A 75 30.19 -10.66 -3.32
CA ASN A 75 31.21 -9.77 -3.88
C ASN A 75 30.92 -9.44 -5.35
N MET A 76 29.79 -8.81 -5.62
CA MET A 76 29.47 -8.34 -6.97
C MET A 76 30.04 -6.96 -7.25
N SER A 77 30.52 -6.75 -8.49
CA SER A 77 30.80 -5.43 -9.02
C SER A 77 29.50 -4.64 -9.26
N ASP A 78 29.59 -3.31 -9.30
CA ASP A 78 28.45 -2.44 -9.59
C ASP A 78 27.74 -2.83 -10.91
N LYS A 79 28.50 -3.27 -11.90
CA LYS A 79 27.98 -3.73 -13.19
C LYS A 79 27.14 -5.01 -13.06
N GLU A 80 27.57 -5.95 -12.24
CA GLU A 80 26.82 -7.18 -11.99
C GLU A 80 25.56 -6.90 -11.17
N ILE A 81 25.63 -5.99 -10.20
CA ILE A 81 24.46 -5.52 -9.45
C ILE A 81 23.42 -4.93 -10.40
N GLU A 82 23.85 -4.08 -11.35
CA GLU A 82 22.93 -3.46 -12.29
C GLU A 82 22.30 -4.51 -13.23
N GLN A 83 23.04 -5.52 -13.68
CA GLN A 83 22.50 -6.64 -14.47
C GLN A 83 21.46 -7.47 -13.69
N VAL A 84 21.68 -7.69 -12.39
CA VAL A 84 20.70 -8.37 -11.52
C VAL A 84 19.43 -7.54 -11.42
N LYS A 85 19.54 -6.25 -11.14
CA LYS A 85 18.42 -5.32 -11.06
C LYS A 85 17.64 -5.25 -12.38
N GLU A 86 18.34 -5.23 -13.52
CA GLU A 86 17.74 -5.22 -14.85
C GLU A 86 16.87 -6.46 -15.07
N LYS A 87 17.41 -7.66 -14.81
CA LYS A 87 16.67 -8.93 -14.98
C LYS A 87 15.45 -9.02 -14.05
N GLU A 88 15.61 -8.65 -12.79
CA GLU A 88 14.52 -8.60 -11.83
C GLU A 88 13.49 -7.54 -12.24
N GLY A 89 13.95 -6.38 -12.69
CA GLY A 89 13.13 -5.28 -13.19
C GLY A 89 12.26 -5.68 -14.38
N GLN A 90 12.83 -6.38 -15.37
CA GLN A 90 12.08 -6.90 -16.52
C GLN A 90 11.00 -7.90 -16.09
N ARG A 91 11.27 -8.77 -15.12
CA ARG A 91 10.27 -9.70 -14.58
C ARG A 91 9.13 -8.95 -13.87
N LEU A 92 9.45 -7.90 -13.13
CA LEU A 92 8.46 -7.04 -12.48
C LEU A 92 7.59 -6.33 -13.53
N LEU A 93 8.21 -5.66 -14.50
CA LEU A 93 7.50 -4.91 -15.54
C LEU A 93 6.55 -5.81 -16.35
N ASN A 94 6.94 -7.04 -16.65
CA ASN A 94 6.11 -8.01 -17.35
C ASN A 94 4.85 -8.43 -16.57
N LYS A 95 4.81 -8.18 -15.26
CA LYS A 95 3.64 -8.49 -14.39
C LYS A 95 2.78 -7.26 -14.11
N ILE A 96 3.28 -6.07 -14.37
CA ILE A 96 2.53 -4.83 -14.17
C ILE A 96 1.57 -4.61 -15.34
N LYS A 97 0.31 -4.42 -15.03
CA LYS A 97 -0.71 -4.10 -16.04
C LYS A 97 -0.54 -2.65 -16.54
N PRO A 98 -0.76 -2.38 -17.82
CA PRO A 98 -0.61 -1.04 -18.39
C PRO A 98 -1.42 0.04 -17.65
N GLN A 99 -2.66 -0.28 -17.27
CA GLN A 99 -3.60 0.64 -16.60
C GLN A 99 -3.43 0.74 -15.09
N SER A 100 -2.57 -0.11 -14.48
CA SER A 100 -2.38 -0.11 -13.03
C SER A 100 -1.62 1.11 -12.55
N THR A 101 -2.08 1.68 -11.44
CA THR A 101 -1.33 2.69 -10.69
C THR A 101 -0.22 2.00 -9.92
N VAL A 102 1.01 2.27 -10.30
CA VAL A 102 2.21 1.64 -9.72
C VAL A 102 2.75 2.48 -8.57
N ILE A 103 2.91 1.84 -7.42
CA ILE A 103 3.49 2.43 -6.21
C ILE A 103 4.73 1.60 -5.85
N THR A 104 5.90 2.19 -6.03
CA THR A 104 7.17 1.53 -5.66
C THR A 104 7.50 1.79 -4.19
N LEU A 105 8.01 0.76 -3.51
CA LEU A 105 8.56 0.91 -2.17
C LEU A 105 10.05 1.22 -2.26
N GLU A 106 10.41 2.43 -1.80
CA GLU A 106 11.77 2.96 -1.89
C GLU A 106 12.16 3.68 -0.60
N ILE A 107 13.44 3.57 -0.20
CA ILE A 107 13.95 4.30 0.98
C ILE A 107 13.85 5.82 0.77
N LYS A 108 14.13 6.28 -0.46
CA LYS A 108 14.07 7.70 -0.85
C LYS A 108 12.67 8.16 -1.27
N GLY A 109 11.65 7.32 -1.12
CA GLY A 109 10.27 7.66 -1.42
C GLY A 109 9.67 8.64 -0.41
N LYS A 110 8.44 9.06 -0.64
CA LYS A 110 7.70 9.94 0.26
C LYS A 110 7.21 9.16 1.47
N MET A 111 7.58 9.59 2.67
CA MET A 111 7.03 9.04 3.91
C MET A 111 5.61 9.56 4.15
N LEU A 112 4.73 8.64 4.52
CA LEU A 112 3.34 8.94 4.87
C LEU A 112 3.01 8.33 6.25
N SER A 113 2.11 8.97 6.97
CA SER A 113 1.40 8.32 8.08
C SER A 113 0.38 7.31 7.54
N SER A 114 -0.19 6.47 8.40
CA SER A 114 -1.27 5.55 8.00
C SER A 114 -2.48 6.29 7.43
N GLU A 115 -2.83 7.44 8.01
CA GLU A 115 -3.88 8.34 7.53
C GLU A 115 -3.49 8.99 6.18
N GLY A 116 -2.21 9.33 6.03
CA GLY A 116 -1.67 9.86 4.78
C GLY A 116 -1.77 8.85 3.65
N LEU A 117 -1.45 7.58 3.89
CA LEU A 117 -1.60 6.50 2.90
C LEU A 117 -3.07 6.27 2.56
N ALA A 118 -3.95 6.26 3.56
CA ALA A 118 -5.40 6.14 3.35
C ALA A 118 -5.92 7.27 2.46
N LYS A 119 -5.54 8.52 2.75
CA LYS A 119 -5.92 9.70 1.96
C LYS A 119 -5.38 9.65 0.53
N GLU A 120 -4.14 9.20 0.34
CA GLU A 120 -3.53 9.06 -1.00
C GLU A 120 -4.30 8.03 -1.84
N LEU A 121 -4.58 6.85 -1.31
CA LEU A 121 -5.38 5.83 -1.98
C LEU A 121 -6.78 6.34 -2.28
N GLN A 122 -7.44 6.97 -1.32
CA GLN A 122 -8.76 7.54 -1.44
C GLN A 122 -8.84 8.59 -2.56
N THR A 123 -7.87 9.51 -2.61
CA THR A 123 -7.79 10.54 -3.64
C THR A 123 -7.68 9.94 -5.05
N ARG A 124 -6.85 8.90 -5.20
CA ARG A 124 -6.70 8.21 -6.49
C ARG A 124 -7.95 7.44 -6.88
N MET A 125 -8.62 6.81 -5.92
CA MET A 125 -9.91 6.13 -6.15
C MET A 125 -10.98 7.12 -6.65
N THR A 126 -11.08 8.30 -6.05
CA THR A 126 -12.04 9.33 -6.49
C THR A 126 -11.72 9.87 -7.90
N GLN A 127 -10.48 9.73 -8.35
CA GLN A 127 -10.05 10.02 -9.72
C GLN A 127 -10.28 8.85 -10.70
N GLY A 128 -10.96 7.78 -10.25
CA GLY A 128 -11.30 6.63 -11.08
C GLY A 128 -10.22 5.56 -11.18
N GLN A 129 -9.13 5.64 -10.38
CA GLN A 129 -8.09 4.61 -10.32
C GLN A 129 -8.55 3.48 -9.42
N SER A 130 -8.69 2.27 -9.96
CA SER A 130 -9.20 1.10 -9.23
C SER A 130 -8.24 -0.10 -9.21
N ASP A 131 -7.14 -0.05 -9.93
CA ASP A 131 -6.11 -1.10 -9.95
C ASP A 131 -4.78 -0.52 -9.46
N PHE A 132 -4.29 -1.01 -8.32
CA PHE A 132 -3.05 -0.55 -7.70
C PHE A 132 -2.05 -1.69 -7.63
N THR A 133 -0.82 -1.44 -8.05
CA THR A 133 0.28 -2.38 -7.95
C THR A 133 1.39 -1.81 -7.07
N PHE A 134 1.56 -2.39 -5.88
CA PHE A 134 2.69 -2.09 -5.01
C PHE A 134 3.87 -2.96 -5.40
N VAL A 135 5.02 -2.35 -5.64
CA VAL A 135 6.23 -3.04 -6.10
C VAL A 135 7.31 -3.01 -5.03
N ILE A 136 7.80 -4.19 -4.67
CA ILE A 136 8.89 -4.39 -3.71
C ILE A 136 10.07 -5.01 -4.43
N GLY A 137 11.21 -4.32 -4.44
CA GLY A 137 12.45 -4.79 -5.05
C GLY A 137 13.12 -5.94 -4.30
N GLY A 138 14.17 -6.48 -4.87
CA GLY A 138 15.09 -7.42 -4.24
C GLY A 138 16.14 -6.71 -3.35
N SER A 139 17.16 -7.46 -2.90
CA SER A 139 18.22 -6.98 -2.01
C SER A 139 19.02 -5.80 -2.58
N ASN A 140 19.10 -5.69 -3.89
CA ASN A 140 19.81 -4.62 -4.59
C ASN A 140 18.91 -3.42 -4.96
N GLY A 141 17.63 -3.44 -4.56
CA GLY A 141 16.67 -2.40 -4.90
C GLY A 141 15.99 -2.61 -6.26
N LEU A 142 15.38 -1.56 -6.78
CA LEU A 142 14.65 -1.57 -8.06
C LEU A 142 15.52 -1.03 -9.21
N HIS A 143 15.35 -1.62 -10.42
CA HIS A 143 15.94 -1.08 -11.63
C HIS A 143 15.29 0.23 -12.04
N GLN A 144 16.06 1.07 -12.76
CA GLN A 144 15.60 2.40 -13.19
C GLN A 144 14.31 2.36 -14.03
N ASP A 145 14.12 1.37 -14.88
CA ASP A 145 12.91 1.23 -15.70
C ASP A 145 11.64 1.02 -14.85
N VAL A 146 11.77 0.28 -13.72
CA VAL A 146 10.67 0.10 -12.78
C VAL A 146 10.35 1.41 -12.07
N LEU A 147 11.39 2.17 -11.68
CA LEU A 147 11.24 3.49 -11.06
C LEU A 147 10.57 4.47 -12.02
N GLN A 148 10.93 4.47 -13.29
CA GLN A 148 10.30 5.31 -14.32
C GLN A 148 8.83 4.93 -14.57
N ARG A 149 8.47 3.64 -14.43
CA ARG A 149 7.07 3.18 -14.54
C ARG A 149 6.24 3.55 -13.32
N SER A 150 6.87 3.90 -12.21
CA SER A 150 6.19 4.23 -10.95
C SER A 150 5.40 5.54 -11.07
N ASN A 151 4.17 5.51 -10.56
CA ASN A 151 3.34 6.69 -10.40
C ASN A 151 3.55 7.36 -9.03
N TYR A 152 4.12 6.63 -8.08
CA TYR A 152 4.35 7.13 -6.72
C TYR A 152 5.42 6.29 -6.00
N ALA A 153 6.41 6.95 -5.44
CA ALA A 153 7.45 6.33 -4.62
C ALA A 153 7.09 6.48 -3.13
N LEU A 154 6.81 5.38 -2.46
CA LEU A 154 6.44 5.32 -1.04
C LEU A 154 7.62 4.85 -0.20
N SER A 155 7.87 5.54 0.92
CA SER A 155 8.81 5.10 1.95
C SER A 155 8.09 4.85 3.27
N PHE A 156 8.39 3.73 3.93
CA PHE A 156 7.90 3.48 5.28
C PHE A 156 8.81 4.08 6.36
N SER A 157 10.11 4.20 6.06
CA SER A 157 11.11 4.67 7.02
C SER A 157 12.44 4.92 6.30
N ASN A 158 13.31 5.71 6.93
CA ASN A 158 14.72 5.79 6.55
C ASN A 158 15.51 4.53 6.93
N MET A 159 14.90 3.63 7.70
CA MET A 159 15.49 2.34 8.07
C MET A 159 15.21 1.30 6.99
N THR A 160 16.10 0.34 6.82
CA THR A 160 15.91 -0.82 5.95
C THR A 160 15.21 -1.95 6.69
N PHE A 161 14.36 -2.68 5.98
CA PHE A 161 13.64 -3.84 6.52
C PHE A 161 13.98 -5.11 5.72
N PRO A 162 13.96 -6.29 6.35
CA PRO A 162 14.04 -7.55 5.62
C PRO A 162 12.92 -7.65 4.58
N HIS A 163 13.22 -8.11 3.36
CA HIS A 163 12.26 -8.15 2.24
C HIS A 163 11.00 -8.96 2.52
N GLN A 164 11.08 -9.98 3.37
CA GLN A 164 9.90 -10.77 3.74
C GLN A 164 9.01 -10.01 4.74
N MET A 165 9.63 -9.29 5.69
CA MET A 165 8.91 -8.49 6.70
C MET A 165 8.19 -7.30 6.06
N ILE A 166 8.81 -6.60 5.12
CA ILE A 166 8.22 -5.41 4.50
C ILE A 166 6.90 -5.73 3.77
N ARG A 167 6.73 -6.96 3.27
CA ARG A 167 5.47 -7.41 2.65
C ARG A 167 4.34 -7.49 3.69
N VAL A 168 4.65 -7.98 4.89
CA VAL A 168 3.68 -8.05 6.00
C VAL A 168 3.33 -6.64 6.50
N ILE A 169 4.33 -5.77 6.62
CA ILE A 169 4.11 -4.36 6.99
C ILE A 169 3.22 -3.67 5.95
N LEU A 170 3.49 -3.88 4.66
CA LEU A 170 2.71 -3.28 3.58
C LEU A 170 1.24 -3.73 3.62
N ILE A 171 1.00 -5.04 3.69
CA ILE A 171 -0.39 -5.56 3.69
C ILE A 171 -1.15 -5.11 4.94
N GLU A 172 -0.49 -4.98 6.10
CA GLU A 172 -1.05 -4.40 7.31
C GLU A 172 -1.44 -2.93 7.11
N GLN A 173 -0.54 -2.12 6.50
CA GLN A 173 -0.83 -0.71 6.24
C GLN A 173 -1.95 -0.52 5.21
N ILE A 174 -2.05 -1.39 4.23
CA ILE A 174 -3.18 -1.42 3.29
C ILE A 174 -4.49 -1.73 4.05
N TYR A 175 -4.50 -2.75 4.91
CA TYR A 175 -5.66 -3.07 5.74
C TYR A 175 -6.08 -1.89 6.62
N ARG A 176 -5.11 -1.25 7.27
CA ARG A 176 -5.33 -0.05 8.11
C ARG A 176 -5.89 1.10 7.30
N ALA A 177 -5.39 1.33 6.08
CA ALA A 177 -5.89 2.37 5.19
C ALA A 177 -7.39 2.17 4.86
N PHE A 178 -7.82 0.94 4.57
CA PHE A 178 -9.24 0.65 4.34
C PHE A 178 -10.11 0.87 5.57
N LYS A 179 -9.62 0.48 6.76
CA LYS A 179 -10.31 0.76 8.03
C LYS A 179 -10.52 2.27 8.23
N ILE A 180 -9.46 3.06 7.99
CA ILE A 180 -9.50 4.52 8.11
C ILE A 180 -10.49 5.11 7.10
N MET A 181 -10.44 4.70 5.84
CA MET A 181 -11.35 5.18 4.80
C MET A 181 -12.83 4.92 5.14
N ARG A 182 -13.13 3.80 5.81
CA ARG A 182 -14.49 3.48 6.28
C ARG A 182 -14.88 4.15 7.60
N GLY A 183 -13.97 4.86 8.24
CA GLY A 183 -14.20 5.44 9.56
C GLY A 183 -14.37 4.38 10.66
N GLU A 184 -13.83 3.18 10.44
CA GLU A 184 -13.83 2.11 11.42
C GLU A 184 -12.70 2.29 12.42
N ALA A 185 -12.92 1.86 13.67
CA ALA A 185 -11.89 1.95 14.71
C ALA A 185 -10.64 1.15 14.28
N VAL A 186 -9.52 1.85 14.19
CA VAL A 186 -8.20 1.24 14.07
C VAL A 186 -7.65 1.11 15.48
N SER A 187 -7.27 -0.10 15.89
CA SER A 187 -6.63 -0.29 17.18
C SER A 187 -5.28 0.43 17.18
N TYR A 188 -5.25 1.61 17.77
CA TYR A 188 -4.02 2.35 18.08
C TYR A 188 -3.40 1.78 19.37
N THR A 189 -3.12 0.48 19.40
CA THR A 189 -2.29 -0.05 20.46
C THR A 189 -0.88 0.48 20.24
N HIS A 190 -0.46 1.37 21.10
CA HIS A 190 0.90 1.75 21.48
C HIS A 190 1.45 3.16 21.22
N LEU A 191 0.74 4.19 20.78
CA LEU A 191 1.37 5.52 20.78
C LEU A 191 0.44 6.71 21.19
N ARG A 192 -0.65 6.47 21.87
CA ARG A 192 -1.23 7.49 22.74
C ARG A 192 -0.90 7.16 24.20
N ALA A 193 0.38 7.31 24.54
CA ALA A 193 0.73 7.56 25.93
C ALA A 193 0.17 8.97 26.28
N HIS A 194 -0.90 8.97 27.08
CA HIS A 194 -1.29 10.04 27.98
C HIS A 194 -0.99 11.50 27.58
N GLU A 195 -1.81 12.09 26.72
CA GLU A 195 -2.16 13.48 26.93
C GLU A 195 -3.27 13.51 27.99
N THR A 196 -2.87 13.53 29.26
CA THR A 196 -3.71 14.00 30.34
C THR A 196 -3.93 15.51 30.10
N PRO A 197 -5.17 16.00 30.05
CA PRO A 197 -5.37 17.42 30.10
C PRO A 197 -4.94 17.90 31.48
N GLU A 198 -3.91 18.73 31.53
CA GLU A 198 -3.59 19.50 32.72
C GLU A 198 -4.75 20.46 32.98
N HIS A 199 -5.31 20.37 34.18
CA HIS A 199 -6.26 21.29 34.75
C HIS A 199 -5.59 22.60 35.16
#